data_a75c9b036e717a8d1f04ccd219125131
#
_entry.id   a75c9b036e717a8d1f04ccd219125131
#
_cell.length_a   1.000
_cell.length_b   1.000
_cell.length_c   1.000
_cell.angle_alpha   90.00
_cell.angle_beta   90.00
_cell.angle_gamma   90.00
#
_symmetry.space_group_name_H-M   'P 1'
#
loop_
_entity.id
_entity.type
_entity.pdbx_description
1 polymer ?
#
loop_
_entity_poly.entity_id
_entity_poly.type
_entity_poly.pdbx_seq_one_letter_code
_entity_poly.pdbx_strand_id
1 'polypeptide(L)'
;MITISWEQRKLEKLCSEFKSGESIKNENIKETGSYPVYGGNGLRGYTETYNHNGNFALIGRQGALCGNMNYSSGKAYFTEHAIAVAANAENCTQFLFYLLQLMNLGQYSDQSAQPGLAVNKLTKLETLVPLKKEQKKIRKIFNNLDNLITLHQRECFLHKEV
;
A
#
# COMPACT_ATOMS: atom_id res chain seq x y z
N MET A 1 -12.33 -16.73 -28.35
CA MET A 1 -11.09 -16.00 -27.99
C MET A 1 -11.43 -15.01 -26.89
N ILE A 2 -10.90 -15.18 -25.66
CA ILE A 2 -11.14 -14.22 -24.57
C ILE A 2 -10.16 -13.07 -24.80
N THR A 3 -10.65 -11.96 -25.34
CA THR A 3 -9.84 -10.74 -25.47
C THR A 3 -9.68 -10.15 -24.07
N ILE A 4 -8.49 -10.25 -23.50
CA ILE A 4 -8.16 -9.56 -22.27
C ILE A 4 -7.97 -8.09 -22.66
N SER A 5 -8.97 -7.26 -22.38
CA SER A 5 -8.91 -5.83 -22.64
C SER A 5 -8.41 -5.13 -21.40
N TRP A 6 -7.21 -4.56 -21.48
CA TRP A 6 -6.68 -3.62 -20.47
C TRP A 6 -7.04 -2.21 -20.91
N GLU A 7 -7.59 -1.44 -19.99
CA GLU A 7 -8.02 -0.06 -20.24
C GLU A 7 -7.10 0.92 -19.52
N GLN A 8 -6.74 2.00 -20.20
CA GLN A 8 -6.00 3.10 -19.59
C GLN A 8 -6.93 3.90 -18.70
N ARG A 9 -6.59 4.04 -17.43
CA ARG A 9 -7.37 4.73 -16.41
C ARG A 9 -6.48 5.55 -15.48
N LYS A 10 -6.99 6.72 -15.05
CA LYS A 10 -6.35 7.49 -13.98
C LYS A 10 -6.56 6.79 -12.63
N LEU A 11 -5.54 6.88 -11.74
CA LEU A 11 -5.62 6.26 -10.41
C LEU A 11 -6.84 6.73 -9.62
N GLU A 12 -7.22 8.02 -9.71
CA GLU A 12 -8.42 8.55 -9.05
C GLU A 12 -9.71 7.81 -9.45
N LYS A 13 -9.78 7.26 -10.66
CA LYS A 13 -10.96 6.53 -11.15
C LYS A 13 -11.02 5.08 -10.69
N LEU A 14 -9.95 4.58 -10.10
CA LEU A 14 -9.84 3.20 -9.58
C LEU A 14 -10.14 3.11 -8.09
N CYS A 15 -10.13 4.23 -7.38
CA CYS A 15 -10.12 4.30 -5.94
C CYS A 15 -11.42 4.90 -5.38
N SER A 16 -11.86 4.40 -4.24
CA SER A 16 -12.85 5.04 -3.37
C SER A 16 -12.19 6.00 -2.38
N GLU A 17 -10.91 5.74 -2.07
CA GLU A 17 -10.11 6.57 -1.20
C GLU A 17 -8.66 6.66 -1.72
N PHE A 18 -8.12 7.87 -1.74
CA PHE A 18 -6.72 8.15 -2.08
C PHE A 18 -6.31 9.44 -1.37
N LYS A 19 -5.90 9.33 -0.11
CA LYS A 19 -5.57 10.49 0.73
C LYS A 19 -4.51 10.16 1.78
N SER A 20 -3.84 11.19 2.32
CA SER A 20 -2.97 11.04 3.48
C SER A 20 -3.78 10.72 4.73
N GLY A 21 -3.17 9.98 5.65
CA GLY A 21 -3.72 9.75 6.98
C GLY A 21 -3.65 11.01 7.86
N GLU A 22 -3.81 10.82 9.16
CA GLU A 22 -3.93 11.89 10.15
C GLU A 22 -2.73 11.89 11.09
N SER A 23 -2.35 13.07 11.59
CA SER A 23 -1.26 13.18 12.55
C SER A 23 -1.62 12.51 13.88
N ILE A 24 -0.61 11.88 14.49
CA ILE A 24 -0.71 11.27 15.81
C ILE A 24 0.49 11.71 16.65
N LYS A 25 0.26 12.02 17.91
CA LYS A 25 1.34 12.36 18.84
C LYS A 25 2.21 11.12 19.13
N ASN A 26 3.52 11.28 19.18
CA ASN A 26 4.45 10.19 19.45
C ASN A 26 4.17 9.47 20.78
N GLU A 27 3.69 10.17 21.80
CA GLU A 27 3.30 9.62 23.11
C GLU A 27 2.15 8.58 23.01
N ASN A 28 1.35 8.65 21.94
CA ASN A 28 0.23 7.72 21.67
C ASN A 28 0.64 6.50 20.83
N ILE A 29 1.91 6.44 20.41
CA ILE A 29 2.47 5.29 19.69
C ILE A 29 3.33 4.50 20.66
N LYS A 30 2.96 3.24 20.89
CA LYS A 30 3.60 2.34 21.85
C LYS A 30 4.14 1.10 21.14
N GLU A 31 4.97 0.32 21.83
CA GLU A 31 5.48 -0.96 21.31
C GLU A 31 4.38 -2.01 21.18
N THR A 32 3.33 -1.91 22.01
CA THR A 32 2.16 -2.79 22.02
C THR A 32 0.87 -1.97 22.11
N GLY A 33 -0.24 -2.51 21.60
CA GLY A 33 -1.55 -1.86 21.65
C GLY A 33 -2.57 -2.57 20.77
N SER A 34 -3.79 -2.05 20.75
CA SER A 34 -4.92 -2.69 20.08
C SER A 34 -4.86 -2.59 18.55
N TYR A 35 -4.28 -1.51 18.01
CA TYR A 35 -4.29 -1.24 16.56
C TYR A 35 -2.90 -0.83 16.07
N PRO A 36 -2.45 -1.39 14.93
CA PRO A 36 -1.17 -1.01 14.33
C PRO A 36 -1.21 0.42 13.80
N VAL A 37 -0.09 1.12 13.93
CA VAL A 37 0.14 2.47 13.40
C VAL A 37 1.09 2.38 12.23
N TYR A 38 0.65 2.83 11.05
CA TYR A 38 1.47 2.86 9.83
C TYR A 38 1.90 4.28 9.49
N GLY A 39 3.19 4.43 9.23
CA GLY A 39 3.79 5.66 8.69
C GLY A 39 4.36 5.43 7.30
N GLY A 40 5.23 6.35 6.85
CA GLY A 40 5.86 6.28 5.52
C GLY A 40 6.72 5.03 5.27
N ASN A 41 7.25 4.43 6.33
CA ASN A 41 8.13 3.25 6.29
C ASN A 41 7.44 1.95 6.74
N GLY A 42 6.12 1.94 6.82
CA GLY A 42 5.37 0.80 7.33
C GLY A 42 5.02 0.92 8.80
N LEU A 43 5.01 -0.21 9.53
CA LEU A 43 4.60 -0.28 10.94
C LEU A 43 5.54 0.54 11.83
N ARG A 44 4.97 1.49 12.59
CA ARG A 44 5.68 2.33 13.58
C ARG A 44 5.50 1.88 15.03
N GLY A 45 4.47 1.11 15.30
CA GLY A 45 4.05 0.69 16.64
C GLY A 45 2.54 0.50 16.68
N TYR A 46 1.96 0.70 17.86
CA TYR A 46 0.55 0.44 18.12
C TYR A 46 -0.09 1.59 18.89
N THR A 47 -1.42 1.69 18.82
CA THR A 47 -2.24 2.67 19.55
C THR A 47 -3.57 2.05 19.97
N GLU A 48 -4.30 2.74 20.84
CA GLU A 48 -5.64 2.31 21.28
C GLU A 48 -6.77 2.83 20.40
N THR A 49 -6.46 3.61 19.37
CA THR A 49 -7.44 4.16 18.43
C THR A 49 -7.12 3.75 17.00
N TYR A 50 -8.10 3.80 16.12
CA TYR A 50 -7.93 3.60 14.69
C TYR A 50 -8.65 4.69 13.91
N ASN A 51 -8.16 5.03 12.73
CA ASN A 51 -8.82 5.97 11.82
C ASN A 51 -9.29 5.32 10.52
N HIS A 52 -8.88 4.07 10.26
CA HIS A 52 -9.30 3.30 9.08
C HIS A 52 -9.69 1.87 9.48
N ASN A 53 -10.62 1.28 8.72
CA ASN A 53 -11.02 -0.13 8.86
C ASN A 53 -11.32 -0.70 7.47
N GLY A 54 -10.57 -1.71 7.06
CA GLY A 54 -10.72 -2.36 5.76
C GLY A 54 -9.37 -2.75 5.14
N ASN A 55 -9.34 -2.86 3.83
CA ASN A 55 -8.15 -3.20 3.08
C ASN A 55 -7.58 -1.97 2.39
N PHE A 56 -6.31 -1.66 2.66
CA PHE A 56 -5.63 -0.48 2.13
C PHE A 56 -4.24 -0.81 1.59
N ALA A 57 -3.92 -0.28 0.43
CA ALA A 57 -2.55 -0.11 -0.02
C ALA A 57 -2.02 1.22 0.55
N LEU A 58 -0.85 1.19 1.16
CA LEU A 58 -0.24 2.35 1.80
C LEU A 58 1.01 2.75 1.03
N ILE A 59 1.11 4.04 0.67
CA ILE A 59 2.25 4.62 -0.03
C ILE A 59 3.01 5.49 0.96
N GLY A 60 4.30 5.27 1.13
CA GLY A 60 5.18 6.16 1.90
C GLY A 60 5.24 7.55 1.25
N ARG A 61 4.85 8.58 2.01
CA ARG A 61 4.69 9.93 1.47
C ARG A 61 5.97 10.76 1.48
N GLN A 62 6.86 10.56 2.46
CA GLN A 62 8.02 11.41 2.71
C GLN A 62 9.26 10.63 3.09
N GLY A 63 10.44 11.26 2.89
CA GLY A 63 11.73 10.74 3.30
C GLY A 63 12.38 9.79 2.29
N ALA A 64 13.48 9.14 2.71
CA ALA A 64 14.31 8.29 1.85
C ALA A 64 13.55 7.08 1.27
N LEU A 65 12.47 6.62 1.93
CA LEU A 65 11.62 5.53 1.47
C LEU A 65 10.30 6.04 0.87
N CYS A 66 10.31 7.25 0.35
CA CYS A 66 9.19 7.84 -0.38
C CYS A 66 8.77 6.95 -1.55
N GLY A 67 7.50 6.59 -1.64
CA GLY A 67 6.99 5.64 -2.63
C GLY A 67 7.04 4.17 -2.21
N ASN A 68 7.60 3.85 -1.05
CA ASN A 68 7.57 2.50 -0.51
C ASN A 68 6.12 2.05 -0.24
N MET A 69 5.84 0.78 -0.52
CA MET A 69 4.50 0.22 -0.44
C MET A 69 4.33 -0.70 0.76
N ASN A 70 3.22 -0.54 1.46
CA ASN A 70 2.77 -1.44 2.52
C ASN A 70 1.29 -1.81 2.30
N TYR A 71 0.83 -2.90 2.91
CA TYR A 71 -0.56 -3.33 2.87
C TYR A 71 -1.11 -3.49 4.28
N SER A 72 -2.30 -2.96 4.51
CA SER A 72 -3.01 -3.07 5.78
C SER A 72 -4.39 -3.70 5.58
N SER A 73 -4.80 -4.55 6.52
CA SER A 73 -6.12 -5.18 6.55
C SER A 73 -6.69 -5.08 7.95
N GLY A 74 -7.97 -4.73 8.05
CA GLY A 74 -8.66 -4.53 9.31
C GLY A 74 -8.53 -3.12 9.87
N LYS A 75 -8.62 -2.98 11.20
CA LYS A 75 -8.53 -1.70 11.90
C LYS A 75 -7.09 -1.29 12.10
N ALA A 76 -6.75 -0.07 11.68
CA ALA A 76 -5.40 0.47 11.79
C ALA A 76 -5.42 2.00 11.87
N TYR A 77 -4.34 2.60 12.34
CA TYR A 77 -4.12 4.04 12.30
C TYR A 77 -3.09 4.37 11.22
N PHE A 78 -3.46 5.21 10.25
CA PHE A 78 -2.55 5.70 9.21
C PHE A 78 -2.17 7.13 9.52
N THR A 79 -0.86 7.39 9.58
CA THR A 79 -0.34 8.72 9.87
C THR A 79 -0.30 9.59 8.61
N GLU A 80 -0.07 10.88 8.76
CA GLU A 80 0.09 11.85 7.67
C GLU A 80 1.24 11.52 6.71
N HIS A 81 2.17 10.63 7.12
CA HIS A 81 3.28 10.15 6.30
C HIS A 81 2.95 8.92 5.46
N ALA A 82 1.73 8.39 5.58
CA ALA A 82 1.20 7.32 4.76
C ALA A 82 0.04 7.84 3.90
N ILE A 83 0.04 7.56 2.60
CA ILE A 83 -1.10 7.79 1.73
C ILE A 83 -1.90 6.50 1.68
N ALA A 84 -3.15 6.55 2.12
CA ALA A 84 -4.09 5.43 2.11
C ALA A 84 -4.82 5.34 0.78
N VAL A 85 -4.79 4.16 0.16
CA VAL A 85 -5.47 3.86 -1.10
C VAL A 85 -6.39 2.68 -0.93
N ALA A 86 -7.69 2.89 -1.14
CA ALA A 86 -8.69 1.84 -1.22
C ALA A 86 -9.34 1.81 -2.61
N ALA A 87 -9.53 0.62 -3.17
CA ALA A 87 -10.21 0.45 -4.44
C ALA A 87 -11.70 0.77 -4.33
N ASN A 88 -12.28 1.27 -5.41
CA ASN A 88 -13.73 1.38 -5.53
C ASN A 88 -14.37 -0.01 -5.79
N ALA A 89 -15.72 -0.05 -5.91
CA ALA A 89 -16.47 -1.29 -6.08
C ALA A 89 -16.10 -2.10 -7.33
N GLU A 90 -15.53 -1.47 -8.36
CA GLU A 90 -15.15 -2.10 -9.63
C GLU A 90 -13.70 -2.62 -9.65
N ASN A 91 -12.93 -2.36 -8.59
CA ASN A 91 -11.52 -2.71 -8.53
C ASN A 91 -11.21 -3.54 -7.27
N CYS A 92 -9.96 -4.00 -7.16
CA CYS A 92 -9.46 -4.80 -6.06
C CYS A 92 -8.28 -4.09 -5.40
N THR A 93 -8.38 -3.75 -4.11
CA THR A 93 -7.33 -3.03 -3.36
C THR A 93 -5.99 -3.77 -3.37
N GLN A 94 -5.98 -5.09 -3.21
CA GLN A 94 -4.74 -5.86 -3.23
C GLN A 94 -4.11 -5.91 -4.63
N PHE A 95 -4.92 -5.90 -5.70
CA PHE A 95 -4.40 -5.73 -7.06
C PHE A 95 -3.77 -4.34 -7.23
N LEU A 96 -4.44 -3.28 -6.74
CA LEU A 96 -3.88 -1.93 -6.77
C LEU A 96 -2.57 -1.83 -6.00
N PHE A 97 -2.43 -2.54 -4.88
CA PHE A 97 -1.17 -2.60 -4.13
C PHE A 97 -0.01 -3.07 -5.03
N TYR A 98 -0.17 -4.20 -5.73
CA TYR A 98 0.86 -4.71 -6.63
C TYR A 98 1.10 -3.79 -7.83
N LEU A 99 0.03 -3.22 -8.39
CA LEU A 99 0.12 -2.28 -9.49
C LEU A 99 0.92 -1.02 -9.10
N LEU A 100 0.60 -0.41 -7.96
CA LEU A 100 1.29 0.78 -7.46
C LEU A 100 2.75 0.50 -7.12
N GLN A 101 3.05 -0.70 -6.62
CA GLN A 101 4.42 -1.14 -6.37
C GLN A 101 5.23 -1.24 -7.67
N LEU A 102 4.61 -1.80 -8.73
CA LEU A 102 5.23 -1.90 -10.05
C LEU A 102 5.49 -0.51 -10.67
N MET A 103 4.62 0.48 -10.39
CA MET A 103 4.75 1.83 -10.91
C MET A 103 5.95 2.60 -10.33
N ASN A 104 6.61 2.10 -9.28
CA ASN A 104 7.76 2.74 -8.63
C ASN A 104 7.51 4.23 -8.34
N LEU A 105 6.53 4.49 -7.48
CA LEU A 105 6.00 5.84 -7.24
C LEU A 105 7.03 6.84 -6.71
N GLY A 106 8.12 6.37 -6.11
CA GLY A 106 9.22 7.23 -5.67
C GLY A 106 9.80 8.12 -6.77
N GLN A 107 9.73 7.70 -8.03
CA GLN A 107 10.19 8.50 -9.18
C GLN A 107 9.42 9.82 -9.37
N TYR A 108 8.23 9.95 -8.80
CA TYR A 108 7.38 11.14 -8.89
C TYR A 108 7.57 12.09 -7.70
N SER A 109 8.50 11.79 -6.79
CA SER A 109 8.81 12.64 -5.65
C SER A 109 9.52 13.93 -6.08
N ASP A 110 9.34 14.98 -5.29
CA ASP A 110 10.08 16.22 -5.50
C ASP A 110 11.57 15.98 -5.22
N GLN A 111 12.44 16.56 -6.05
CA GLN A 111 13.91 16.48 -5.91
C GLN A 111 14.41 17.47 -4.83
N SER A 112 13.88 17.37 -3.62
CA SER A 112 14.28 18.18 -2.48
C SER A 112 15.13 17.37 -1.50
N ALA A 113 15.75 18.05 -0.54
CA ALA A 113 16.49 17.39 0.55
C ALA A 113 15.60 16.43 1.37
N GLN A 114 14.28 16.63 1.35
CA GLN A 114 13.28 15.71 1.89
C GLN A 114 12.28 15.34 0.78
N PRO A 115 12.52 14.26 0.03
CA PRO A 115 11.62 13.82 -1.03
C PRO A 115 10.19 13.64 -0.50
N GLY A 116 9.20 14.07 -1.27
CA GLY A 116 7.80 13.96 -0.90
C GLY A 116 6.89 13.71 -2.10
N LEU A 117 5.80 12.96 -1.88
CA LEU A 117 4.78 12.67 -2.87
C LEU A 117 3.55 13.55 -2.64
N ALA A 118 3.13 14.24 -3.69
CA ALA A 118 1.89 15.01 -3.71
C ALA A 118 0.73 14.14 -4.17
N VAL A 119 -0.28 13.96 -3.32
CA VAL A 119 -1.47 13.15 -3.59
C VAL A 119 -2.14 13.57 -4.90
N ASN A 120 -2.31 14.86 -5.12
CA ASN A 120 -2.93 15.43 -6.32
C ASN A 120 -2.16 15.15 -7.63
N LYS A 121 -0.86 14.91 -7.55
CA LYS A 121 -0.06 14.46 -8.70
C LYS A 121 -0.24 12.97 -8.94
N LEU A 122 -0.21 12.16 -7.88
CA LEU A 122 -0.36 10.71 -7.98
C LEU A 122 -1.74 10.31 -8.52
N THR A 123 -2.81 10.93 -8.07
CA THR A 123 -4.19 10.61 -8.50
C THR A 123 -4.41 10.79 -10.00
N LYS A 124 -3.62 11.65 -10.65
CA LYS A 124 -3.69 11.92 -12.09
C LYS A 124 -2.88 10.97 -12.96
N LEU A 125 -2.01 10.15 -12.35
CA LEU A 125 -1.23 9.17 -13.09
C LEU A 125 -2.16 8.17 -13.77
N GLU A 126 -1.81 7.82 -14.99
CA GLU A 126 -2.54 6.85 -15.80
C GLU A 126 -1.83 5.50 -15.82
N THR A 127 -2.60 4.45 -15.81
CA THR A 127 -2.11 3.08 -15.87
C THR A 127 -3.10 2.18 -16.60
N LEU A 128 -2.61 1.06 -17.09
CA LEU A 128 -3.45 0.04 -17.71
C LEU A 128 -4.00 -0.89 -16.64
N VAL A 129 -5.30 -1.14 -16.67
CA VAL A 129 -5.98 -2.04 -15.73
C VAL A 129 -6.91 -3.00 -16.47
N PRO A 130 -6.95 -4.28 -16.07
CA PRO A 130 -7.91 -5.25 -16.59
C PRO A 130 -9.24 -5.15 -15.83
N LEU A 131 -10.23 -5.86 -16.29
CA LEU A 131 -11.49 -6.03 -15.59
C LEU A 131 -11.29 -6.65 -14.20
N LYS A 132 -12.16 -6.33 -13.25
CA LYS A 132 -12.10 -6.80 -11.85
C LYS A 132 -11.91 -8.32 -11.72
N LYS A 133 -12.54 -9.11 -12.58
CA LYS A 133 -12.39 -10.58 -12.59
C LYS A 133 -10.94 -11.00 -12.82
N GLU A 134 -10.26 -10.32 -13.72
CA GLU A 134 -8.85 -10.57 -14.02
C GLU A 134 -7.94 -10.05 -12.91
N GLN A 135 -8.22 -8.86 -12.38
CA GLN A 135 -7.52 -8.34 -11.20
C GLN A 135 -7.52 -9.33 -10.03
N LYS A 136 -8.65 -10.02 -9.78
CA LYS A 136 -8.74 -11.05 -8.73
C LYS A 136 -7.86 -12.26 -9.01
N LYS A 137 -7.70 -12.67 -10.26
CA LYS A 137 -6.80 -13.79 -10.63
C LYS A 137 -5.34 -13.39 -10.44
N ILE A 138 -4.96 -12.22 -10.96
CA ILE A 138 -3.60 -11.66 -10.82
C ILE A 138 -3.24 -11.54 -9.34
N ARG A 139 -4.12 -10.93 -8.53
CA ARG A 139 -3.94 -10.82 -7.08
C ARG A 139 -3.66 -12.18 -6.43
N LYS A 140 -4.42 -13.22 -6.79
CA LYS A 140 -4.26 -14.55 -6.21
C LYS A 140 -2.87 -15.13 -6.51
N ILE A 141 -2.39 -14.95 -7.73
CA ILE A 141 -1.04 -15.41 -8.13
C ILE A 141 0.03 -14.71 -7.30
N PHE A 142 0.01 -13.38 -7.24
CA PHE A 142 1.01 -12.61 -6.48
C PHE A 142 0.96 -12.92 -4.98
N ASN A 143 -0.23 -13.03 -4.40
CA ASN A 143 -0.37 -13.41 -2.99
C ASN A 143 0.20 -14.80 -2.69
N ASN A 144 0.02 -15.77 -3.59
CA ASN A 144 0.62 -17.09 -3.46
C ASN A 144 2.15 -17.03 -3.54
N LEU A 145 2.70 -16.22 -4.46
CA LEU A 145 4.15 -16.02 -4.58
C LEU A 145 4.74 -15.38 -3.32
N ASP A 146 4.11 -14.35 -2.78
CA ASP A 146 4.54 -13.70 -1.53
C ASP A 146 4.56 -14.69 -0.35
N ASN A 147 3.52 -15.53 -0.25
CA ASN A 147 3.46 -16.58 0.77
C ASN A 147 4.59 -17.60 0.61
N LEU A 148 4.90 -18.04 -0.62
CA LEU A 148 6.00 -18.98 -0.89
C LEU A 148 7.36 -18.35 -0.56
N ILE A 149 7.59 -17.10 -0.91
CA ILE A 149 8.81 -16.36 -0.56
C ILE A 149 8.97 -16.29 0.95
N THR A 150 7.90 -15.93 1.67
CA THR A 150 7.92 -15.82 3.13
C THR A 150 8.21 -17.17 3.80
N LEU A 151 7.61 -18.26 3.32
CA LEU A 151 7.87 -19.61 3.82
C LEU A 151 9.33 -20.01 3.59
N HIS A 152 9.84 -19.80 2.39
CA HIS A 152 11.23 -20.13 2.06
C HIS A 152 12.23 -19.33 2.90
N GLN A 153 11.98 -18.03 3.12
CA GLN A 153 12.80 -17.21 4.00
C GLN A 153 12.85 -17.76 5.44
N ARG A 154 11.70 -18.19 5.98
CA ARG A 154 11.63 -18.80 7.33
C ARG A 154 12.44 -20.11 7.41
N GLU A 155 12.35 -20.96 6.39
CA GLU A 155 13.14 -22.20 6.33
C GLU A 155 14.64 -21.90 6.28
N CYS A 156 15.08 -20.91 5.49
CA CYS A 156 16.47 -20.50 5.42
C CYS A 156 17.02 -19.95 6.77
N PHE A 157 16.19 -19.30 7.58
CA PHE A 157 16.58 -18.85 8.91
C PHE A 157 16.78 -20.02 9.87
N LEU A 158 15.87 -20.99 9.86
CA LEU A 158 15.93 -22.18 10.74
C LEU A 158 17.19 -23.05 10.47
N HIS A 159 17.66 -23.09 9.22
CA HIS A 159 18.88 -23.85 8.87
C HIS A 159 20.19 -23.12 9.17
N LYS A 160 20.16 -21.85 9.58
CA LYS A 160 21.37 -21.09 9.98
C LYS A 160 21.66 -21.15 11.49
N GLU A 161 20.73 -21.68 12.28
CA GLU A 161 20.87 -21.83 13.74
C GLU A 161 21.27 -23.25 14.18
N VAL A 162 21.68 -24.13 13.23
CA VAL A 162 22.20 -25.49 13.49
C VAL A 162 23.72 -25.53 13.16
#